data_32e7906dba1689aae75dd3e5a0196824
#
_entry.id   32e7906dba1689aae75dd3e5a0196824
#
_cell.length_a   1.000
_cell.length_b   1.000
_cell.length_c   1.000
_cell.angle_alpha   90.00
_cell.angle_beta   90.00
_cell.angle_gamma   90.00
#
_symmetry.space_group_name_H-M   'P 1'
#
loop_
_entity.id
_entity.type
_entity.pdbx_description
1 polymer ?
#
loop_
_entity_poly.entity_id
_entity_poly.type
_entity_poly.pdbx_seq_one_letter_code
_entity_poly.pdbx_strand_id
1 'polypeptide(L)'
;MIQEKQKFDLQLLSRAFEENLSLISFNTNHKVIFVNDNFSKALGYTKEEMIGMDHAMLCFPDFASSADYQDFWNKLLGGNRFQDKVKRKDKLGHAVWLEATYMPIFDETHSHVIGVLKVATNISQREQRIKQFTDSLKDTAADLHEQAQAGNHQTKALNKEITNVERFSNENAETLATLQQEIKQINGVVEIIRDISEQTHILAINAGIEGARSGESGRSFIVIAKEMQKLSDQVHQSIKKVEEQTRLIIANVNQIADRSGNLQHNAKVSHETMEVATQVFDKIGQAAELLNDQAKALNKLLNP
;
A
#
# COMPACT_ATOMS: atom_id res chain seq x y z
N MET A 1 -36.48 -47.98 -34.71
CA MET A 1 -36.75 -46.55 -34.80
C MET A 1 -35.58 -45.90 -35.54
N ILE A 2 -35.85 -45.60 -36.81
CA ILE A 2 -34.87 -44.96 -37.72
C ILE A 2 -34.88 -43.47 -37.34
N GLN A 3 -33.75 -42.92 -36.83
CA GLN A 3 -33.58 -41.49 -36.67
C GLN A 3 -33.64 -40.84 -38.05
N GLU A 4 -34.70 -40.07 -38.31
CA GLU A 4 -34.74 -39.11 -39.41
C GLU A 4 -33.56 -38.19 -39.28
N LYS A 5 -32.57 -38.35 -40.17
CA LYS A 5 -31.53 -37.34 -40.38
C LYS A 5 -32.23 -36.08 -40.86
N GLN A 6 -32.45 -35.13 -39.97
CA GLN A 6 -32.90 -33.78 -40.32
C GLN A 6 -31.89 -33.22 -41.35
N LYS A 7 -32.25 -33.20 -42.61
CA LYS A 7 -31.47 -32.51 -43.65
C LYS A 7 -31.67 -31.02 -43.41
N PHE A 8 -30.62 -30.35 -42.88
CA PHE A 8 -30.63 -28.88 -42.87
C PHE A 8 -30.68 -28.36 -44.30
N ASP A 9 -31.68 -27.58 -44.60
CA ASP A 9 -31.79 -26.86 -45.87
C ASP A 9 -30.71 -25.75 -45.92
N LEU A 10 -29.91 -25.75 -46.96
CA LEU A 10 -28.86 -24.74 -47.19
C LEU A 10 -29.43 -23.33 -47.19
N GLN A 11 -30.65 -23.12 -47.64
CA GLN A 11 -31.32 -21.83 -47.61
C GLN A 11 -31.62 -21.35 -46.18
N LEU A 12 -32.05 -22.26 -45.31
CA LEU A 12 -32.29 -21.94 -43.90
C LEU A 12 -31.00 -21.62 -43.15
N LEU A 13 -29.89 -22.31 -43.45
CA LEU A 13 -28.58 -22.02 -42.91
C LEU A 13 -28.05 -20.65 -43.39
N SER A 14 -28.17 -20.36 -44.69
CA SER A 14 -27.80 -19.06 -45.25
C SER A 14 -28.54 -17.91 -44.57
N ARG A 15 -29.87 -18.08 -44.42
CA ARG A 15 -30.70 -17.07 -43.74
C ARG A 15 -30.32 -16.90 -42.28
N ALA A 16 -30.00 -17.96 -41.56
CA ALA A 16 -29.54 -17.89 -40.18
C ALA A 16 -28.22 -17.13 -40.07
N PHE A 17 -27.27 -17.28 -41.02
CA PHE A 17 -26.06 -16.52 -41.06
C PHE A 17 -26.32 -15.05 -41.40
N GLU A 18 -27.17 -14.74 -42.37
CA GLU A 18 -27.50 -13.36 -42.73
C GLU A 18 -28.20 -12.59 -41.62
N GLU A 19 -29.05 -13.23 -40.83
CA GLU A 19 -29.79 -12.62 -39.72
C GLU A 19 -28.92 -12.40 -38.47
N ASN A 20 -27.89 -13.24 -38.24
CA ASN A 20 -27.16 -13.24 -36.98
C ASN A 20 -25.69 -12.80 -37.07
N LEU A 21 -25.07 -12.82 -38.25
CA LEU A 21 -23.70 -12.44 -38.45
C LEU A 21 -23.60 -11.13 -39.23
N SER A 22 -22.51 -10.38 -39.04
CA SER A 22 -22.20 -9.24 -39.92
C SER A 22 -21.40 -9.72 -41.12
N LEU A 23 -22.02 -9.65 -42.32
CA LEU A 23 -21.51 -10.23 -43.55
C LEU A 23 -21.32 -9.16 -44.63
N ILE A 24 -20.19 -9.23 -45.31
CA ILE A 24 -19.90 -8.46 -46.51
C ILE A 24 -19.05 -9.29 -47.45
N SER A 25 -19.30 -9.19 -48.78
CA SER A 25 -18.42 -9.83 -49.76
C SER A 25 -17.94 -8.86 -50.82
N PHE A 26 -16.80 -9.20 -51.39
CA PHE A 26 -16.07 -8.39 -52.36
C PHE A 26 -15.80 -9.24 -53.60
N ASN A 27 -15.80 -8.61 -54.76
CA ASN A 27 -15.27 -9.20 -56.00
C ASN A 27 -13.74 -9.14 -56.03
N THR A 28 -13.14 -9.72 -57.05
CA THR A 28 -11.68 -9.72 -57.27
C THR A 28 -11.07 -8.33 -57.49
N ASN A 29 -11.89 -7.33 -57.75
CA ASN A 29 -11.49 -5.91 -57.86
C ASN A 29 -11.73 -5.15 -56.56
N HIS A 30 -11.85 -5.86 -55.43
CA HIS A 30 -12.02 -5.31 -54.09
C HIS A 30 -13.32 -4.51 -53.86
N LYS A 31 -14.31 -4.60 -54.76
CA LYS A 31 -15.58 -3.89 -54.66
C LYS A 31 -16.64 -4.73 -53.95
N VAL A 32 -17.41 -4.08 -53.12
CA VAL A 32 -18.53 -4.69 -52.39
C VAL A 32 -19.59 -5.19 -53.37
N ILE A 33 -19.90 -6.50 -53.35
CA ILE A 33 -20.93 -7.12 -54.15
C ILE A 33 -22.13 -7.61 -53.34
N PHE A 34 -21.91 -7.79 -52.02
CA PHE A 34 -22.97 -8.16 -51.09
C PHE A 34 -22.66 -7.62 -49.69
N VAL A 35 -23.69 -7.16 -49.01
CA VAL A 35 -23.62 -6.76 -47.60
C VAL A 35 -24.96 -6.95 -46.92
N ASN A 36 -24.97 -7.47 -45.68
CA ASN A 36 -26.19 -7.58 -44.91
C ASN A 36 -26.43 -6.37 -44.00
N ASP A 37 -27.63 -6.26 -43.42
CA ASP A 37 -28.04 -5.18 -42.53
C ASP A 37 -27.15 -5.04 -41.31
N ASN A 38 -26.68 -6.16 -40.73
CA ASN A 38 -25.86 -6.18 -39.55
C ASN A 38 -24.51 -5.51 -39.82
N PHE A 39 -23.89 -5.79 -40.96
CA PHE A 39 -22.62 -5.18 -41.32
C PHE A 39 -22.74 -3.69 -41.68
N SER A 40 -23.73 -3.34 -42.51
CA SER A 40 -23.93 -1.96 -42.93
C SER A 40 -24.25 -1.05 -41.75
N LYS A 41 -25.16 -1.47 -40.86
CA LYS A 41 -25.50 -0.73 -39.63
C LYS A 41 -24.30 -0.59 -38.68
N ALA A 42 -23.45 -1.62 -38.55
CA ALA A 42 -22.28 -1.57 -37.70
C ALA A 42 -21.27 -0.48 -38.11
N LEU A 43 -21.26 -0.09 -39.41
CA LEU A 43 -20.42 0.97 -39.93
C LEU A 43 -21.21 2.26 -40.28
N GLY A 44 -22.51 2.34 -39.96
CA GLY A 44 -23.33 3.53 -40.15
C GLY A 44 -23.73 3.80 -41.58
N TYR A 45 -23.66 2.80 -42.48
CA TYR A 45 -24.07 2.91 -43.89
C TYR A 45 -25.42 2.21 -44.12
N THR A 46 -26.06 2.52 -45.27
CA THR A 46 -27.11 1.64 -45.83
C THR A 46 -26.46 0.58 -46.72
N LYS A 47 -27.17 -0.49 -47.03
CA LYS A 47 -26.66 -1.52 -47.98
C LYS A 47 -26.42 -0.94 -49.37
N GLU A 48 -27.34 -0.10 -49.83
CA GLU A 48 -27.30 0.55 -51.16
C GLU A 48 -26.07 1.44 -51.29
N GLU A 49 -25.69 2.15 -50.23
CA GLU A 49 -24.48 2.98 -50.21
C GLU A 49 -23.20 2.15 -50.27
N MET A 50 -23.23 0.92 -49.74
CA MET A 50 -22.04 0.06 -49.69
C MET A 50 -21.82 -0.76 -50.95
N ILE A 51 -22.88 -1.11 -51.70
CA ILE A 51 -22.74 -1.89 -52.93
C ILE A 51 -21.92 -1.08 -53.98
N GLY A 52 -20.87 -1.70 -54.51
CA GLY A 52 -19.93 -1.09 -55.43
C GLY A 52 -18.82 -0.25 -54.81
N MET A 53 -18.90 -0.01 -53.47
CA MET A 53 -17.86 0.71 -52.73
C MET A 53 -16.56 -0.10 -52.73
N ASP A 54 -15.43 0.59 -52.80
CA ASP A 54 -14.11 0.00 -52.70
C ASP A 54 -13.79 -0.34 -51.23
N HIS A 55 -13.21 -1.53 -50.97
CA HIS A 55 -12.80 -1.93 -49.62
C HIS A 55 -11.87 -0.90 -48.98
N ALA A 56 -11.01 -0.23 -49.71
CA ALA A 56 -10.12 0.81 -49.24
C ALA A 56 -10.86 1.95 -48.52
N MET A 57 -12.10 2.27 -48.94
CA MET A 57 -12.92 3.31 -48.32
C MET A 57 -13.34 2.98 -46.90
N LEU A 58 -13.39 1.71 -46.56
CA LEU A 58 -13.66 1.20 -45.19
C LEU A 58 -12.40 1.13 -44.31
N CYS A 59 -11.23 1.45 -44.89
CA CYS A 59 -9.93 1.42 -44.20
C CYS A 59 -9.45 2.84 -43.89
N PHE A 60 -8.56 2.94 -42.89
CA PHE A 60 -7.82 4.18 -42.68
C PHE A 60 -6.76 4.37 -43.79
N PRO A 61 -6.44 5.62 -44.17
CA PRO A 61 -5.52 5.92 -45.28
C PRO A 61 -4.15 5.24 -45.12
N ASP A 62 -3.61 5.21 -43.90
CA ASP A 62 -2.29 4.64 -43.63
C ASP A 62 -2.22 3.16 -44.02
N PHE A 63 -3.28 2.37 -43.75
CA PHE A 63 -3.36 0.98 -44.17
C PHE A 63 -3.75 0.88 -45.66
N ALA A 64 -4.74 1.64 -46.12
CA ALA A 64 -5.25 1.54 -47.50
C ALA A 64 -4.19 1.85 -48.57
N SER A 65 -3.18 2.69 -48.26
CA SER A 65 -2.08 3.05 -49.14
C SER A 65 -0.79 2.26 -48.92
N SER A 66 -0.79 1.32 -47.97
CA SER A 66 0.41 0.54 -47.59
C SER A 66 0.64 -0.66 -48.49
N ALA A 67 1.88 -1.16 -48.49
CA ALA A 67 2.23 -2.44 -49.13
C ALA A 67 1.47 -3.62 -48.48
N ASP A 68 1.18 -3.52 -47.15
CA ASP A 68 0.46 -4.54 -46.41
C ASP A 68 -0.99 -4.72 -46.90
N TYR A 69 -1.61 -3.65 -47.40
CA TYR A 69 -2.94 -3.72 -48.04
C TYR A 69 -2.91 -4.51 -49.33
N GLN A 70 -1.86 -4.33 -50.16
CA GLN A 70 -1.68 -5.08 -51.37
C GLN A 70 -1.39 -6.57 -51.10
N ASP A 71 -0.50 -6.83 -50.13
CA ASP A 71 -0.17 -8.18 -49.72
C ASP A 71 -1.39 -8.92 -49.11
N PHE A 72 -2.21 -8.20 -48.34
CA PHE A 72 -3.46 -8.73 -47.80
C PHE A 72 -4.37 -9.23 -48.91
N TRP A 73 -4.62 -8.43 -49.94
CA TRP A 73 -5.45 -8.83 -51.08
C TRP A 73 -4.81 -9.90 -51.95
N ASN A 74 -3.51 -9.87 -52.20
CA ASN A 74 -2.77 -10.89 -52.93
C ASN A 74 -2.92 -12.28 -52.25
N LYS A 75 -2.81 -12.33 -50.95
CA LYS A 75 -3.02 -13.56 -50.18
C LYS A 75 -4.45 -14.08 -50.29
N LEU A 76 -5.45 -13.23 -50.19
CA LEU A 76 -6.85 -13.60 -50.29
C LEU A 76 -7.18 -14.12 -51.70
N LEU A 77 -6.74 -13.43 -52.74
CA LEU A 77 -6.95 -13.85 -54.12
C LEU A 77 -6.11 -15.09 -54.49
N GLY A 78 -5.02 -15.32 -53.79
CA GLY A 78 -4.25 -16.58 -53.84
C GLY A 78 -4.89 -17.74 -53.09
N GLY A 79 -6.12 -17.60 -52.57
CA GLY A 79 -6.85 -18.64 -51.91
C GLY A 79 -6.59 -18.81 -50.40
N ASN A 80 -5.82 -17.91 -49.77
CA ASN A 80 -5.54 -17.96 -48.35
C ASN A 80 -6.62 -17.23 -47.54
N ARG A 81 -7.08 -17.81 -46.48
CA ARG A 81 -7.96 -17.13 -45.50
C ARG A 81 -7.14 -16.15 -44.65
N PHE A 82 -7.78 -15.09 -44.17
CA PHE A 82 -7.22 -14.16 -43.23
C PHE A 82 -8.14 -14.02 -42.03
N GLN A 83 -7.62 -14.05 -40.83
CA GLN A 83 -8.39 -13.84 -39.60
C GLN A 83 -7.56 -13.01 -38.63
N ASP A 84 -8.08 -11.85 -38.28
CA ASP A 84 -7.43 -10.96 -37.33
C ASP A 84 -8.41 -9.89 -36.82
N LYS A 85 -7.94 -9.15 -35.81
CA LYS A 85 -8.54 -7.91 -35.36
C LYS A 85 -8.15 -6.78 -36.31
N VAL A 86 -9.13 -6.14 -36.91
CA VAL A 86 -8.92 -5.11 -37.90
C VAL A 86 -9.63 -3.81 -37.52
N LYS A 87 -8.94 -2.69 -37.70
CA LYS A 87 -9.50 -1.35 -37.51
C LYS A 87 -10.11 -0.87 -38.83
N ARG A 88 -11.38 -0.48 -38.77
CA ARG A 88 -12.11 0.04 -39.94
C ARG A 88 -12.68 1.40 -39.62
N LYS A 89 -13.03 2.14 -40.68
CA LYS A 89 -13.60 3.48 -40.60
C LYS A 89 -15.11 3.41 -40.88
N ASP A 90 -15.92 3.98 -40.01
CA ASP A 90 -17.35 4.16 -40.23
C ASP A 90 -17.65 5.32 -41.20
N LYS A 91 -18.92 5.54 -41.49
CA LYS A 91 -19.40 6.62 -42.40
C LYS A 91 -18.99 8.03 -41.90
N LEU A 92 -18.85 8.21 -40.59
CA LEU A 92 -18.45 9.49 -39.98
C LEU A 92 -16.93 9.64 -39.80
N GLY A 93 -16.16 8.61 -40.16
CA GLY A 93 -14.71 8.60 -40.03
C GLY A 93 -14.21 8.05 -38.67
N HIS A 94 -15.09 7.60 -37.79
CA HIS A 94 -14.70 7.03 -36.51
C HIS A 94 -14.13 5.61 -36.67
N ALA A 95 -13.27 5.23 -35.73
CA ALA A 95 -12.69 3.90 -35.70
C ALA A 95 -13.67 2.84 -35.16
N VAL A 96 -13.88 1.80 -35.95
CA VAL A 96 -14.63 0.60 -35.56
C VAL A 96 -13.67 -0.59 -35.54
N TRP A 97 -13.55 -1.23 -34.41
CA TRP A 97 -12.76 -2.44 -34.27
C TRP A 97 -13.61 -3.66 -34.60
N LEU A 98 -13.13 -4.46 -35.54
CA LEU A 98 -13.80 -5.69 -35.98
C LEU A 98 -12.87 -6.89 -35.77
N GLU A 99 -13.36 -7.93 -35.13
CA GLU A 99 -12.78 -9.25 -35.25
C GLU A 99 -13.31 -9.84 -36.56
N ALA A 100 -12.45 -10.08 -37.51
CA ALA A 100 -12.84 -10.36 -38.88
C ALA A 100 -12.16 -11.60 -39.45
N THR A 101 -12.96 -12.45 -40.10
CA THR A 101 -12.46 -13.56 -40.91
C THR A 101 -12.81 -13.30 -42.36
N TYR A 102 -11.81 -13.28 -43.23
CA TYR A 102 -11.95 -13.17 -44.68
C TYR A 102 -11.70 -14.54 -45.28
N MET A 103 -12.65 -15.00 -46.11
CA MET A 103 -12.67 -16.32 -46.71
C MET A 103 -12.79 -16.17 -48.24
N PRO A 104 -11.80 -16.68 -49.03
CA PRO A 104 -11.92 -16.74 -50.50
C PRO A 104 -13.13 -17.60 -50.90
N ILE A 105 -13.85 -17.09 -51.90
CA ILE A 105 -14.96 -17.81 -52.56
C ILE A 105 -14.41 -18.32 -53.90
N PHE A 106 -14.47 -19.63 -54.10
CA PHE A 106 -13.97 -20.29 -55.30
C PHE A 106 -15.11 -20.52 -56.34
N ASP A 107 -14.72 -20.63 -57.57
CA ASP A 107 -15.60 -21.10 -58.64
C ASP A 107 -16.07 -22.59 -58.41
N GLU A 108 -17.00 -23.10 -59.24
CA GLU A 108 -17.50 -24.46 -59.12
C GLU A 108 -16.40 -25.54 -59.26
N THR A 109 -15.31 -25.21 -59.97
CA THR A 109 -14.18 -26.12 -60.17
C THR A 109 -13.13 -26.04 -59.05
N HIS A 110 -13.32 -25.12 -58.11
CA HIS A 110 -12.38 -24.83 -57.05
C HIS A 110 -10.98 -24.36 -57.54
N SER A 111 -10.91 -23.91 -58.78
CA SER A 111 -9.65 -23.55 -59.42
C SER A 111 -9.30 -22.07 -59.31
N HIS A 112 -10.30 -21.21 -59.23
CA HIS A 112 -10.08 -19.74 -59.18
C HIS A 112 -10.90 -19.08 -58.08
N VAL A 113 -10.32 -18.09 -57.44
CA VAL A 113 -11.04 -17.22 -56.49
C VAL A 113 -11.89 -16.22 -57.29
N ILE A 114 -13.20 -16.23 -57.06
CA ILE A 114 -14.17 -15.33 -57.73
C ILE A 114 -14.62 -14.16 -56.82
N GLY A 115 -14.29 -14.25 -55.53
CA GLY A 115 -14.62 -13.21 -54.54
C GLY A 115 -14.10 -13.55 -53.17
N VAL A 116 -14.37 -12.68 -52.20
CA VAL A 116 -14.01 -12.86 -50.79
C VAL A 116 -15.21 -12.55 -49.91
N LEU A 117 -15.61 -13.50 -49.07
CA LEU A 117 -16.59 -13.29 -48.02
C LEU A 117 -15.87 -12.85 -46.74
N LYS A 118 -16.37 -11.83 -46.10
CA LYS A 118 -15.93 -11.41 -44.76
C LYS A 118 -17.06 -11.61 -43.75
N VAL A 119 -16.77 -12.31 -42.67
CA VAL A 119 -17.58 -12.32 -41.46
C VAL A 119 -16.88 -11.48 -40.42
N ALA A 120 -17.62 -10.61 -39.73
CA ALA A 120 -17.03 -9.73 -38.72
C ALA A 120 -17.92 -9.59 -37.50
N THR A 121 -17.28 -9.40 -36.37
CA THR A 121 -17.94 -9.03 -35.10
C THR A 121 -17.44 -7.67 -34.66
N ASN A 122 -18.32 -6.73 -34.35
CA ASN A 122 -17.94 -5.44 -33.79
C ASN A 122 -17.48 -5.62 -32.33
N ILE A 123 -16.20 -5.37 -32.11
CA ILE A 123 -15.55 -5.49 -30.79
C ILE A 123 -15.16 -4.13 -30.19
N SER A 124 -15.60 -3.00 -30.79
CA SER A 124 -15.21 -1.65 -30.34
C SER A 124 -15.52 -1.42 -28.86
N GLN A 125 -16.66 -1.87 -28.38
CA GLN A 125 -17.03 -1.75 -26.97
C GLN A 125 -16.12 -2.59 -26.07
N ARG A 126 -15.74 -3.80 -26.51
CA ARG A 126 -14.78 -4.66 -25.78
C ARG A 126 -13.42 -3.97 -25.69
N GLU A 127 -12.91 -3.46 -26.81
CA GLU A 127 -11.64 -2.74 -26.89
C GLU A 127 -11.61 -1.49 -25.98
N GLN A 128 -12.70 -0.71 -26.00
CA GLN A 128 -12.81 0.46 -25.13
C GLN A 128 -12.83 0.10 -23.65
N ARG A 129 -13.56 -0.95 -23.27
CA ARG A 129 -13.58 -1.44 -21.87
C ARG A 129 -12.22 -1.91 -21.40
N ILE A 130 -11.50 -2.67 -22.25
CA ILE A 130 -10.17 -3.16 -21.90
C ILE A 130 -9.20 -1.99 -21.77
N LYS A 131 -9.28 -0.99 -22.65
CA LYS A 131 -8.46 0.22 -22.53
C LYS A 131 -8.72 0.95 -21.21
N GLN A 132 -9.99 1.21 -20.88
CA GLN A 132 -10.37 1.87 -19.62
C GLN A 132 -9.89 1.09 -18.41
N PHE A 133 -10.03 -0.25 -18.43
CA PHE A 133 -9.53 -1.11 -17.36
C PHE A 133 -8.01 -1.04 -17.23
N THR A 134 -7.29 -1.05 -18.35
CA THR A 134 -5.82 -0.94 -18.36
C THR A 134 -5.34 0.40 -17.81
N ASP A 135 -6.02 1.50 -18.19
CA ASP A 135 -5.69 2.83 -17.67
C ASP A 135 -5.96 2.90 -16.15
N SER A 136 -7.08 2.37 -15.69
CA SER A 136 -7.40 2.27 -14.24
C SER A 136 -6.39 1.42 -13.46
N LEU A 137 -5.88 0.33 -14.05
CA LEU A 137 -4.82 -0.49 -13.44
C LEU A 137 -3.51 0.30 -13.27
N LYS A 138 -3.13 1.11 -14.27
CA LYS A 138 -1.94 1.96 -14.19
C LYS A 138 -2.06 3.01 -13.09
N ASP A 139 -3.21 3.67 -13.02
CA ASP A 139 -3.47 4.69 -12.00
C ASP A 139 -3.41 4.05 -10.60
N THR A 140 -4.07 2.90 -10.41
CA THR A 140 -4.02 2.16 -9.14
C THR A 140 -2.59 1.73 -8.79
N ALA A 141 -1.80 1.28 -9.76
CA ALA A 141 -0.40 0.92 -9.54
C ALA A 141 0.45 2.11 -9.12
N ALA A 142 0.24 3.28 -9.73
CA ALA A 142 0.93 4.51 -9.36
C ALA A 142 0.59 4.93 -7.92
N ASP A 143 -0.68 4.92 -7.55
CA ASP A 143 -1.14 5.26 -6.20
C ASP A 143 -0.58 4.30 -5.14
N LEU A 144 -0.57 2.99 -5.41
CA LEU A 144 0.00 2.00 -4.50
C LEU A 144 1.51 2.18 -4.32
N HIS A 145 2.22 2.51 -5.40
CA HIS A 145 3.66 2.78 -5.33
C HIS A 145 3.96 4.01 -4.47
N GLU A 146 3.22 5.10 -4.67
CA GLU A 146 3.35 6.32 -3.86
C GLU A 146 3.03 6.05 -2.38
N GLN A 147 1.94 5.34 -2.08
CA GLN A 147 1.58 4.97 -0.71
C GLN A 147 2.64 4.09 -0.04
N ALA A 148 3.22 3.14 -0.77
CA ALA A 148 4.29 2.30 -0.26
C ALA A 148 5.56 3.11 0.07
N GLN A 149 5.93 4.06 -0.79
CA GLN A 149 7.07 4.95 -0.54
C GLN A 149 6.82 5.86 0.68
N ALA A 150 5.64 6.45 0.78
CA ALA A 150 5.25 7.28 1.92
C ALA A 150 5.26 6.47 3.23
N GLY A 151 4.70 5.26 3.20
CA GLY A 151 4.72 4.33 4.34
C GLY A 151 6.13 3.96 4.78
N ASN A 152 7.03 3.63 3.87
CA ASN A 152 8.43 3.37 4.15
C ASN A 152 9.15 4.58 4.75
N HIS A 153 8.87 5.78 4.24
CA HIS A 153 9.45 7.00 4.81
C HIS A 153 8.98 7.23 6.25
N GLN A 154 7.69 7.04 6.50
CA GLN A 154 7.11 7.19 7.84
C GLN A 154 7.64 6.15 8.83
N THR A 155 7.79 4.90 8.40
CA THR A 155 8.38 3.83 9.21
C THR A 155 9.82 4.14 9.60
N LYS A 156 10.64 4.68 8.69
CA LYS A 156 12.00 5.14 8.98
C LYS A 156 12.03 6.28 10.00
N ALA A 157 11.10 7.22 9.90
CA ALA A 157 11.00 8.32 10.88
C ALA A 157 10.62 7.79 12.27
N LEU A 158 9.64 6.87 12.35
CA LEU A 158 9.24 6.23 13.59
C LEU A 158 10.38 5.41 14.23
N ASN A 159 11.15 4.66 13.44
CA ASN A 159 12.32 3.94 13.93
C ASN A 159 13.34 4.86 14.59
N LYS A 160 13.56 6.06 14.04
CA LYS A 160 14.43 7.07 14.66
C LYS A 160 13.89 7.52 16.02
N GLU A 161 12.58 7.75 16.12
CA GLU A 161 11.96 8.13 17.39
C GLU A 161 12.03 7.00 18.44
N ILE A 162 11.84 5.76 18.04
CA ILE A 162 12.00 4.59 18.91
C ILE A 162 13.43 4.52 19.45
N THR A 163 14.43 4.71 18.61
CA THR A 163 15.86 4.76 19.05
C THR A 163 16.11 5.89 20.04
N ASN A 164 15.48 7.05 19.87
CA ASN A 164 15.56 8.16 20.84
C ASN A 164 14.92 7.77 22.20
N VAL A 165 13.78 7.06 22.17
CA VAL A 165 13.13 6.58 23.40
C VAL A 165 14.03 5.57 24.15
N GLU A 166 14.70 4.67 23.43
CA GLU A 166 15.65 3.72 24.02
C GLU A 166 16.83 4.45 24.69
N ARG A 167 17.42 5.41 23.97
CA ARG A 167 18.50 6.23 24.51
C ARG A 167 18.09 6.99 25.77
N PHE A 168 16.93 7.65 25.72
CA PHE A 168 16.40 8.39 26.87
C PHE A 168 16.08 7.49 28.05
N SER A 169 15.58 6.28 27.81
CA SER A 169 15.33 5.28 28.87
C SER A 169 16.62 4.81 29.52
N ASN A 170 17.70 4.63 28.75
CA ASN A 170 19.03 4.28 29.28
C ASN A 170 19.61 5.41 30.14
N GLU A 171 19.55 6.65 29.65
CA GLU A 171 20.01 7.83 30.41
C GLU A 171 19.23 7.99 31.73
N ASN A 172 17.92 7.72 31.72
CA ASN A 172 17.11 7.70 32.93
C ASN A 172 17.58 6.62 33.92
N ALA A 173 17.88 5.41 33.45
CA ALA A 173 18.34 4.31 34.30
C ALA A 173 19.68 4.68 34.99
N GLU A 174 20.61 5.31 34.29
CA GLU A 174 21.88 5.80 34.87
C GLU A 174 21.63 6.88 35.93
N THR A 175 20.74 7.83 35.63
CA THR A 175 20.38 8.92 36.55
C THR A 175 19.75 8.36 37.83
N LEU A 176 18.85 7.38 37.70
CA LEU A 176 18.21 6.70 38.84
C LEU A 176 19.20 5.93 39.68
N ALA A 177 20.18 5.27 39.07
CA ALA A 177 21.25 4.59 39.81
C ALA A 177 22.11 5.58 40.63
N THR A 178 22.43 6.73 40.05
CA THR A 178 23.12 7.81 40.76
C THR A 178 22.29 8.32 41.92
N LEU A 179 21.00 8.56 41.71
CA LEU A 179 20.10 9.05 42.76
C LEU A 179 19.97 8.06 43.91
N GLN A 180 19.92 6.75 43.64
CA GLN A 180 19.93 5.71 44.68
C GLN A 180 21.22 5.76 45.52
N GLN A 181 22.36 6.03 44.91
CA GLN A 181 23.62 6.17 45.63
C GLN A 181 23.65 7.43 46.52
N GLU A 182 23.15 8.57 46.01
CA GLU A 182 23.04 9.80 46.80
C GLU A 182 22.12 9.63 48.01
N ILE A 183 20.98 8.94 47.83
CA ILE A 183 20.08 8.63 48.93
C ILE A 183 20.76 7.78 50.02
N LYS A 184 21.59 6.79 49.64
CA LYS A 184 22.36 5.99 50.61
C LYS A 184 23.31 6.88 51.40
N GLN A 185 23.94 7.86 50.78
CA GLN A 185 24.82 8.81 51.47
C GLN A 185 24.04 9.69 52.47
N ILE A 186 22.86 10.19 52.04
CA ILE A 186 21.98 10.97 52.92
C ILE A 186 21.60 10.14 54.16
N ASN A 187 21.19 8.87 53.97
CA ASN A 187 20.85 7.99 55.10
C ASN A 187 22.05 7.79 56.06
N GLY A 188 23.29 7.66 55.54
CA GLY A 188 24.47 7.59 56.36
C GLY A 188 24.73 8.88 57.16
N VAL A 189 24.53 10.04 56.60
CA VAL A 189 24.65 11.32 57.31
C VAL A 189 23.55 11.46 58.37
N VAL A 190 22.33 11.05 58.07
CA VAL A 190 21.19 11.06 59.02
C VAL A 190 21.47 10.18 60.22
N GLU A 191 22.11 9.03 60.06
CA GLU A 191 22.49 8.13 61.13
C GLU A 191 23.58 8.77 62.04
N ILE A 192 24.58 9.41 61.44
CA ILE A 192 25.60 10.17 62.22
C ILE A 192 24.94 11.27 63.04
N ILE A 193 24.05 12.06 62.44
CA ILE A 193 23.34 13.15 63.16
C ILE A 193 22.47 12.59 64.30
N ARG A 194 21.87 11.44 64.11
CA ARG A 194 21.12 10.72 65.14
C ARG A 194 22.03 10.39 66.35
N ASP A 195 23.18 9.78 66.11
CA ASP A 195 24.15 9.42 67.12
C ASP A 195 24.65 10.64 67.89
N ILE A 196 24.97 11.71 67.17
CA ILE A 196 25.39 12.99 67.80
C ILE A 196 24.26 13.57 68.68
N SER A 197 23.03 13.56 68.18
CA SER A 197 21.87 14.04 68.93
C SER A 197 21.63 13.22 70.20
N GLU A 198 21.73 11.89 70.14
CA GLU A 198 21.58 11.00 71.29
C GLU A 198 22.69 11.22 72.31
N GLN A 199 23.96 11.31 71.88
CA GLN A 199 25.07 11.69 72.75
C GLN A 199 24.88 13.07 73.42
N THR A 200 24.37 14.07 72.65
CA THR A 200 24.09 15.40 73.19
C THR A 200 22.97 15.36 74.22
N HIS A 201 21.96 14.53 74.01
CA HIS A 201 20.85 14.33 74.94
C HIS A 201 21.36 13.72 76.27
N ILE A 202 22.22 12.71 76.20
CA ILE A 202 22.84 12.06 77.38
C ILE A 202 23.74 13.06 78.16
N LEU A 203 24.55 13.86 77.42
CA LEU A 203 25.38 14.89 78.02
C LEU A 203 24.54 15.94 78.73
N ALA A 204 23.42 16.33 78.16
CA ALA A 204 22.49 17.29 78.74
C ALA A 204 21.85 16.73 80.04
N ILE A 205 21.48 15.47 80.05
CA ILE A 205 20.97 14.81 81.25
C ILE A 205 22.05 14.84 82.36
N ASN A 206 23.27 14.41 82.04
CA ASN A 206 24.36 14.39 82.97
C ASN A 206 24.70 15.78 83.58
N ALA A 207 24.71 16.81 82.72
CA ALA A 207 24.90 18.19 83.12
C ALA A 207 23.76 18.73 84.01
N GLY A 208 22.54 18.33 83.72
CA GLY A 208 21.37 18.61 84.61
C GLY A 208 21.47 18.01 85.98
N ILE A 209 21.92 16.72 86.07
CA ILE A 209 22.12 16.02 87.30
C ILE A 209 23.24 16.70 88.13
N GLU A 210 24.36 17.00 87.51
CA GLU A 210 25.50 17.62 88.23
C GLU A 210 25.19 19.07 88.65
N GLY A 211 24.41 19.83 87.81
CA GLY A 211 23.89 21.12 88.18
C GLY A 211 22.96 21.09 89.37
N ALA A 212 22.11 20.09 89.49
CA ALA A 212 21.22 19.87 90.64
C ALA A 212 22.02 19.53 91.86
N ARG A 213 23.11 18.78 91.73
CA ARG A 213 24.00 18.38 92.83
C ARG A 213 24.81 19.53 93.38
N SER A 214 25.12 20.52 92.54
CA SER A 214 25.91 21.71 92.97
C SER A 214 25.09 22.85 93.65
N GLY A 215 23.81 22.65 93.86
CA GLY A 215 22.94 23.57 94.63
C GLY A 215 22.77 24.95 93.92
N GLU A 216 22.85 26.05 94.61
CA GLU A 216 22.66 27.40 94.03
C GLU A 216 23.66 27.75 92.94
N SER A 217 24.93 27.27 93.08
CA SER A 217 25.97 27.50 92.07
C SER A 217 25.72 26.76 90.75
N GLY A 218 24.84 25.74 90.77
CA GLY A 218 24.51 24.95 89.57
C GLY A 218 23.29 25.45 88.78
N ARG A 219 22.58 26.43 89.22
CA ARG A 219 21.32 26.92 88.57
C ARG A 219 21.49 27.25 87.07
N SER A 220 22.58 27.94 86.68
CA SER A 220 22.88 28.25 85.25
C SER A 220 23.09 27.00 84.40
N PHE A 221 23.74 25.97 84.96
CA PHE A 221 23.96 24.66 84.30
C PHE A 221 22.63 23.90 84.07
N ILE A 222 21.67 23.95 85.02
CA ILE A 222 20.38 23.35 84.84
C ILE A 222 19.61 24.00 83.65
N VAL A 223 19.67 25.31 83.52
CA VAL A 223 19.03 26.04 82.38
C VAL A 223 19.62 25.62 81.06
N ILE A 224 20.97 25.55 80.95
CA ILE A 224 21.67 25.12 79.75
C ILE A 224 21.34 23.66 79.43
N ALA A 225 21.34 22.79 80.42
CA ALA A 225 21.00 21.37 80.26
C ALA A 225 19.57 21.18 79.72
N LYS A 226 18.56 21.91 80.23
CA LYS A 226 17.21 21.92 79.68
C LYS A 226 17.12 22.38 78.25
N GLU A 227 17.83 23.44 77.90
CA GLU A 227 17.82 23.94 76.52
C GLU A 227 18.52 22.97 75.55
N MET A 228 19.61 22.32 75.99
CA MET A 228 20.30 21.26 75.21
C MET A 228 19.37 20.03 75.03
N GLN A 229 18.62 19.58 76.03
CA GLN A 229 17.62 18.52 75.88
C GLN A 229 16.56 18.89 74.85
N LYS A 230 15.98 20.09 74.96
CA LYS A 230 15.00 20.60 74.00
C LYS A 230 15.55 20.63 72.56
N LEU A 231 16.77 21.07 72.37
CA LEU A 231 17.43 21.13 71.06
C LEU A 231 17.63 19.69 70.50
N SER A 232 18.09 18.77 71.32
CA SER A 232 18.24 17.39 70.94
C SER A 232 16.93 16.75 70.54
N ASP A 233 15.82 17.01 71.26
CA ASP A 233 14.48 16.55 70.88
C ASP A 233 14.04 17.12 69.52
N GLN A 234 14.31 18.41 69.25
CA GLN A 234 13.99 19.04 67.95
C GLN A 234 14.82 18.41 66.83
N VAL A 235 16.09 18.10 67.03
CA VAL A 235 16.95 17.38 66.07
C VAL A 235 16.37 15.99 65.78
N HIS A 236 15.98 15.23 66.86
CA HIS A 236 15.34 13.93 66.70
C HIS A 236 14.06 13.97 65.84
N GLN A 237 13.22 15.00 66.06
CA GLN A 237 11.99 15.18 65.23
C GLN A 237 12.34 15.53 63.80
N SER A 238 13.40 16.35 63.55
CA SER A 238 13.86 16.68 62.23
C SER A 238 14.41 15.49 61.48
N ILE A 239 15.17 14.62 62.15
CA ILE A 239 15.66 13.34 61.61
C ILE A 239 14.53 12.48 61.12
N LYS A 240 13.46 12.26 61.96
CA LYS A 240 12.28 11.47 61.56
C LYS A 240 11.63 12.01 60.28
N LYS A 241 11.53 13.32 60.14
CA LYS A 241 10.99 13.93 58.89
C LYS A 241 11.90 13.70 57.70
N VAL A 242 13.23 13.79 57.83
CA VAL A 242 14.17 13.48 56.74
C VAL A 242 14.07 12.02 56.32
N GLU A 243 14.00 11.07 57.27
CA GLU A 243 13.83 9.65 56.99
C GLU A 243 12.54 9.36 56.23
N GLU A 244 11.44 9.99 56.61
CA GLU A 244 10.16 9.85 55.94
C GLU A 244 10.24 10.37 54.49
N GLN A 245 10.81 11.54 54.29
CA GLN A 245 11.03 12.13 52.97
C GLN A 245 11.95 11.25 52.10
N THR A 246 13.05 10.75 52.64
CA THR A 246 13.98 9.85 51.94
C THR A 246 13.28 8.57 51.50
N ARG A 247 12.43 7.99 52.37
CA ARG A 247 11.63 6.81 52.02
C ARG A 247 10.68 7.06 50.87
N LEU A 248 10.02 8.24 50.83
CA LEU A 248 9.15 8.62 49.71
C LEU A 248 9.96 8.80 48.41
N ILE A 249 11.14 9.39 48.49
CA ILE A 249 12.04 9.52 47.33
C ILE A 249 12.44 8.14 46.81
N ILE A 250 12.83 7.19 47.67
CA ILE A 250 13.15 5.80 47.26
C ILE A 250 11.97 5.16 46.55
N ALA A 251 10.75 5.31 47.07
CA ALA A 251 9.57 4.74 46.43
C ALA A 251 9.34 5.31 45.01
N ASN A 252 9.49 6.62 44.87
CA ASN A 252 9.37 7.29 43.57
C ASN A 252 10.48 6.86 42.60
N VAL A 253 11.71 6.76 43.03
CA VAL A 253 12.85 6.29 42.22
C VAL A 253 12.58 4.87 41.70
N ASN A 254 12.13 3.95 42.57
CA ASN A 254 11.79 2.61 42.13
C ASN A 254 10.64 2.59 41.15
N GLN A 255 9.60 3.40 41.35
CA GLN A 255 8.50 3.51 40.39
C GLN A 255 8.94 4.04 39.01
N ILE A 256 9.87 5.01 38.98
CA ILE A 256 10.40 5.52 37.72
C ILE A 256 11.29 4.44 37.05
N ALA A 257 12.07 3.69 37.82
CA ALA A 257 12.90 2.59 37.31
C ALA A 257 12.03 1.52 36.59
N ASP A 258 10.93 1.10 37.26
CA ASP A 258 9.98 0.13 36.67
C ASP A 258 9.35 0.66 35.37
N ARG A 259 8.96 1.94 35.36
CA ARG A 259 8.40 2.60 34.16
C ARG A 259 9.42 2.69 33.04
N SER A 260 10.68 2.98 33.35
CA SER A 260 11.78 3.04 32.37
C SER A 260 12.04 1.65 31.76
N GLY A 261 12.01 0.59 32.57
CA GLY A 261 12.08 -0.78 32.07
C GLY A 261 10.94 -1.15 31.10
N ASN A 262 9.72 -0.73 31.44
CA ASN A 262 8.57 -0.93 30.53
C ASN A 262 8.71 -0.14 29.23
N LEU A 263 9.28 1.08 29.27
CA LEU A 263 9.54 1.86 28.05
C LEU A 263 10.56 1.17 27.14
N GLN A 264 11.63 0.60 27.70
CA GLN A 264 12.60 -0.18 26.91
C GLN A 264 11.95 -1.40 26.24
N HIS A 265 11.13 -2.13 26.98
CA HIS A 265 10.40 -3.27 26.42
C HIS A 265 9.48 -2.85 25.28
N ASN A 266 8.70 -1.79 25.48
CA ASN A 266 7.78 -1.26 24.45
C ASN A 266 8.54 -0.73 23.22
N ALA A 267 9.69 -0.09 23.40
CA ALA A 267 10.54 0.37 22.31
C ALA A 267 11.01 -0.82 21.46
N LYS A 268 11.46 -1.90 22.08
CA LYS A 268 11.86 -3.13 21.39
C LYS A 268 10.71 -3.72 20.56
N VAL A 269 9.53 -3.89 21.16
CA VAL A 269 8.34 -4.41 20.44
C VAL A 269 7.95 -3.49 19.30
N SER A 270 8.05 -2.17 19.50
CA SER A 270 7.78 -1.19 18.45
C SER A 270 8.77 -1.30 17.29
N HIS A 271 10.06 -1.53 17.57
CA HIS A 271 11.09 -1.74 16.56
C HIS A 271 10.79 -2.97 15.69
N GLU A 272 10.48 -4.12 16.33
CA GLU A 272 10.08 -5.34 15.62
C GLU A 272 8.84 -5.11 14.74
N THR A 273 7.86 -4.34 15.23
CA THR A 273 6.66 -3.98 14.47
C THR A 273 6.99 -3.11 13.25
N MET A 274 7.93 -2.16 13.40
CA MET A 274 8.36 -1.31 12.28
C MET A 274 9.15 -2.07 11.21
N GLU A 275 9.93 -3.09 11.60
CA GLU A 275 10.58 -3.98 10.62
C GLU A 275 9.56 -4.73 9.78
N VAL A 276 8.51 -5.29 10.41
CA VAL A 276 7.42 -5.95 9.68
C VAL A 276 6.68 -4.96 8.78
N ALA A 277 6.39 -3.75 9.26
CA ALA A 277 5.74 -2.71 8.45
C ALA A 277 6.57 -2.33 7.20
N THR A 278 7.89 -2.18 7.35
CA THR A 278 8.81 -1.93 6.23
C THR A 278 8.72 -3.05 5.18
N GLN A 279 8.76 -4.31 5.61
CA GLN A 279 8.63 -5.44 4.69
C GLN A 279 7.28 -5.47 3.97
N VAL A 280 6.21 -5.06 4.64
CA VAL A 280 4.88 -4.97 4.01
C VAL A 280 4.85 -3.87 2.95
N PHE A 281 5.37 -2.67 3.23
CA PHE A 281 5.44 -1.59 2.25
C PHE A 281 6.33 -1.94 1.06
N ASP A 282 7.44 -2.62 1.27
CA ASP A 282 8.29 -3.10 0.17
C ASP A 282 7.55 -4.09 -0.73
N LYS A 283 6.77 -5.01 -0.15
CA LYS A 283 5.92 -5.94 -0.92
C LYS A 283 4.82 -5.22 -1.69
N ILE A 284 4.19 -4.18 -1.11
CA ILE A 284 3.20 -3.36 -1.80
C ILE A 284 3.84 -2.64 -2.99
N GLY A 285 5.03 -2.07 -2.82
CA GLY A 285 5.78 -1.44 -3.91
C GLY A 285 6.09 -2.41 -5.06
N GLN A 286 6.57 -3.62 -4.74
CA GLN A 286 6.82 -4.67 -5.75
C GLN A 286 5.53 -5.12 -6.46
N ALA A 287 4.42 -5.26 -5.73
CA ALA A 287 3.13 -5.61 -6.32
C ALA A 287 2.62 -4.50 -7.25
N ALA A 288 2.82 -3.24 -6.90
CA ALA A 288 2.50 -2.09 -7.74
C ALA A 288 3.31 -2.08 -9.05
N GLU A 289 4.60 -2.36 -9.00
CA GLU A 289 5.45 -2.48 -10.20
C GLU A 289 4.95 -3.62 -11.10
N LEU A 290 4.67 -4.79 -10.53
CA LEU A 290 4.14 -5.93 -11.28
C LEU A 290 2.79 -5.58 -11.95
N LEU A 291 1.90 -4.90 -11.25
CA LEU A 291 0.61 -4.48 -11.77
C LEU A 291 0.76 -3.52 -12.96
N ASN A 292 1.69 -2.56 -12.85
CA ASN A 292 2.02 -1.64 -13.94
C ASN A 292 2.56 -2.36 -15.17
N ASP A 293 3.41 -3.36 -14.98
CA ASP A 293 3.98 -4.13 -16.08
C ASP A 293 2.94 -5.04 -16.75
N GLN A 294 2.02 -5.63 -15.97
CA GLN A 294 0.87 -6.35 -16.52
C GLN A 294 -0.04 -5.43 -17.33
N ALA A 295 -0.30 -4.22 -16.85
CA ALA A 295 -1.08 -3.21 -17.59
C ALA A 295 -0.39 -2.82 -18.90
N LYS A 296 0.94 -2.64 -18.91
CA LYS A 296 1.71 -2.38 -20.14
C LYS A 296 1.64 -3.54 -21.13
N ALA A 297 1.78 -4.78 -20.63
CA ALA A 297 1.68 -5.98 -21.47
C ALA A 297 0.29 -6.11 -22.11
N LEU A 298 -0.76 -5.88 -21.33
CA LEU A 298 -2.13 -5.89 -21.83
C LEU A 298 -2.34 -4.81 -22.92
N ASN A 299 -1.78 -3.60 -22.71
CA ASN A 299 -1.87 -2.53 -23.71
C ASN A 299 -1.15 -2.87 -25.04
N LYS A 300 -0.05 -3.65 -24.99
CA LYS A 300 0.62 -4.15 -26.20
C LYS A 300 -0.25 -5.13 -26.97
N LEU A 301 -1.05 -5.97 -26.28
CA LEU A 301 -1.98 -6.89 -26.94
C LEU A 301 -3.15 -6.17 -27.61
N LEU A 302 -3.49 -4.98 -27.12
CA LEU A 302 -4.55 -4.14 -27.72
C LEU A 302 -4.09 -3.40 -28.98
N ASN A 303 -2.81 -3.06 -29.06
CA ASN A 303 -2.20 -2.30 -30.16
C ASN A 303 -0.99 -3.08 -30.68
N PRO A 304 -1.23 -4.20 -31.41
CA PRO A 304 -0.17 -5.00 -32.01
C PRO A 304 0.59 -4.23 -33.11
#